data_c3d2e074e7195f4155e50a4e5d407c0f
#
_entry.id   c3d2e074e7195f4155e50a4e5d407c0f
#
_cell.length_a   1.000
_cell.length_b   1.000
_cell.length_c   1.000
_cell.angle_alpha   90.00
_cell.angle_beta   90.00
_cell.angle_gamma   90.00
#
_symmetry.space_group_name_H-M   'P 1'
#
loop_
_entity.id
_entity.type
_entity.pdbx_description
1 polymer ?
#
loop_
_entity_poly.entity_id
_entity_poly.type
_entity_poly.pdbx_seq_one_letter_code
_entity_poly.pdbx_strand_id
1 'polypeptide(L)'
;MFEIKVSQEIKNACPVFAGAAVYAAVKNTAYCDGLWKEINTFTEDLTTTTQMADIKLQPVIAATREAYKRCGKDPGRYRPSAEALRRRLMRGIPLFQIDTLVDLINLVSLRTGHSIGGFDADKIQGKHLELGIGKAEEPFEGIGRGILNIEGLPVYRDSFGGIGTPTSDHERTKMDVGTTHILAIVNGYNGKEGLKEAAEMIQSLLRDYAGSDGGELIYFE
;
A
#
# COMPACT_ATOMS: atom_id res chain seq x y z
N MET A 1 4.97 13.28 -14.54
CA MET A 1 5.62 12.20 -13.74
C MET A 1 5.74 12.64 -12.30
N PHE A 2 5.49 11.78 -11.33
CA PHE A 2 5.76 12.03 -9.91
C PHE A 2 7.24 11.87 -9.60
N GLU A 3 7.76 12.70 -8.70
CA GLU A 3 9.08 12.55 -8.07
C GLU A 3 8.86 12.18 -6.61
N ILE A 4 9.48 11.09 -6.15
CA ILE A 4 9.34 10.60 -4.78
C ILE A 4 10.72 10.59 -4.14
N LYS A 5 10.88 11.37 -3.06
CA LYS A 5 12.12 11.47 -2.30
C LYS A 5 12.01 10.69 -0.99
N VAL A 6 13.07 10.02 -0.61
CA VAL A 6 13.20 9.36 0.70
C VAL A 6 14.02 10.25 1.61
N SER A 7 13.46 10.61 2.77
CA SER A 7 14.13 11.45 3.75
C SER A 7 15.34 10.75 4.38
N GLN A 8 16.27 11.54 4.89
CA GLN A 8 17.43 11.00 5.58
C GLN A 8 17.05 10.19 6.83
N GLU A 9 15.95 10.55 7.50
CA GLU A 9 15.45 9.82 8.67
C GLU A 9 15.04 8.39 8.31
N ILE A 10 14.34 8.21 7.18
CA ILE A 10 13.99 6.87 6.68
C ILE A 10 15.25 6.10 6.25
N LYS A 11 16.19 6.74 5.54
CA LYS A 11 17.45 6.11 5.13
C LYS A 11 18.27 5.65 6.34
N ASN A 12 18.26 6.40 7.43
CA ASN A 12 18.92 6.00 8.67
C ASN A 12 18.20 4.85 9.38
N ALA A 13 16.87 4.89 9.47
CA ALA A 13 16.09 3.84 10.10
C ALA A 13 16.05 2.56 9.26
N CYS A 14 16.05 2.68 7.94
CA CYS A 14 15.88 1.58 7.00
C CYS A 14 16.83 1.73 5.79
N PRO A 15 18.16 1.49 5.96
CA PRO A 15 19.16 1.76 4.93
C PRO A 15 18.98 0.99 3.63
N VAL A 16 18.25 -0.13 3.68
CA VAL A 16 17.98 -0.97 2.51
C VAL A 16 16.66 -0.61 1.81
N PHE A 17 15.93 0.39 2.31
CA PHE A 17 14.63 0.76 1.75
C PHE A 17 14.72 1.06 0.26
N ALA A 18 13.79 0.49 -0.50
CA ALA A 18 13.55 0.82 -1.90
C ALA A 18 12.04 0.88 -2.13
N GLY A 19 11.60 1.73 -3.02
CA GLY A 19 10.19 1.85 -3.38
C GLY A 19 9.98 1.75 -4.88
N ALA A 20 8.80 1.31 -5.28
CA ALA A 20 8.33 1.40 -6.65
C ALA A 20 6.93 2.02 -6.66
N ALA A 21 6.68 2.88 -7.64
CA ALA A 21 5.36 3.45 -7.84
C ALA A 21 4.89 3.24 -9.27
N VAL A 22 3.61 2.93 -9.43
CA VAL A 22 2.92 2.85 -10.72
C VAL A 22 1.98 4.04 -10.81
N TYR A 23 2.18 4.88 -11.82
CA TYR A 23 1.27 5.97 -12.17
C TYR A 23 0.59 5.65 -13.49
N ALA A 24 -0.73 5.59 -13.50
CA ALA A 24 -1.49 5.16 -14.68
C ALA A 24 -2.82 5.88 -14.81
N ALA A 25 -3.24 6.13 -16.06
CA ALA A 25 -4.63 6.43 -16.38
C ALA A 25 -5.45 5.13 -16.25
N VAL A 26 -6.65 5.25 -15.65
CA VAL A 26 -7.49 4.11 -15.30
C VAL A 26 -8.96 4.43 -15.47
N LYS A 27 -9.77 3.37 -15.57
CA LYS A 27 -11.23 3.43 -15.45
C LYS A 27 -11.61 2.58 -14.25
N ASN A 28 -11.94 3.24 -13.14
CA ASN A 28 -12.39 2.55 -11.94
C ASN A 28 -13.87 2.14 -12.06
N THR A 29 -14.22 1.02 -11.45
CA THR A 29 -15.60 0.52 -11.35
C THR A 29 -15.89 0.06 -9.94
N ALA A 30 -17.15 0.11 -9.53
CA ALA A 30 -17.56 -0.32 -8.19
C ALA A 30 -17.34 -1.82 -7.94
N TYR A 31 -17.28 -2.63 -9.01
CA TYR A 31 -17.09 -4.07 -8.91
C TYR A 31 -16.58 -4.64 -10.24
N CYS A 32 -15.70 -5.64 -10.16
CA CYS A 32 -15.21 -6.41 -11.31
C CYS A 32 -15.25 -7.91 -11.01
N ASP A 33 -16.19 -8.62 -11.66
CA ASP A 33 -16.41 -10.08 -11.45
C ASP A 33 -15.15 -10.91 -11.75
N GLY A 34 -14.41 -10.58 -12.82
CA GLY A 34 -13.17 -11.25 -13.18
C GLY A 34 -12.09 -11.15 -12.10
N LEU A 35 -11.89 -9.93 -11.57
CA LEU A 35 -10.95 -9.69 -10.48
C LEU A 35 -11.36 -10.43 -9.20
N TRP A 36 -12.66 -10.42 -8.87
CA TRP A 36 -13.15 -11.08 -7.67
C TRP A 36 -13.09 -12.62 -7.75
N LYS A 37 -13.21 -13.21 -8.93
CA LYS A 37 -12.90 -14.64 -9.12
C LYS A 37 -11.46 -14.95 -8.78
N GLU A 38 -10.53 -14.12 -9.24
CA GLU A 38 -9.10 -14.27 -8.97
C GLU A 38 -8.78 -14.07 -7.46
N ILE A 39 -9.37 -13.05 -6.82
CA ILE A 39 -9.26 -12.81 -5.39
C ILE A 39 -9.77 -14.01 -4.58
N ASN A 40 -10.96 -14.53 -4.89
CA ASN A 40 -11.56 -15.64 -4.17
C ASN A 40 -10.69 -16.90 -4.28
N THR A 41 -10.25 -17.26 -5.49
CA THR A 41 -9.35 -18.40 -5.70
C THR A 41 -8.07 -18.27 -4.87
N PHE A 42 -7.44 -17.09 -4.88
CA PHE A 42 -6.22 -16.87 -4.12
C PHE A 42 -6.46 -16.90 -2.61
N THR A 43 -7.55 -16.31 -2.12
CA THR A 43 -7.82 -16.25 -0.68
C THR A 43 -8.24 -17.60 -0.11
N GLU A 44 -8.92 -18.46 -0.87
CA GLU A 44 -9.20 -19.85 -0.51
C GLU A 44 -7.91 -20.64 -0.32
N ASP A 45 -6.97 -20.58 -1.28
CA ASP A 45 -5.66 -21.22 -1.17
C ASP A 45 -4.87 -20.67 0.02
N LEU A 46 -4.79 -19.34 0.17
CA LEU A 46 -4.09 -18.68 1.26
C LEU A 46 -4.58 -19.16 2.64
N THR A 47 -5.88 -19.29 2.82
CA THR A 47 -6.47 -19.68 4.12
C THR A 47 -6.26 -21.14 4.45
N THR A 48 -6.06 -22.00 3.47
CA THR A 48 -5.77 -23.42 3.66
C THR A 48 -4.30 -23.70 3.91
N THR A 49 -3.40 -22.89 3.34
CA THR A 49 -1.94 -23.10 3.35
C THR A 49 -1.19 -22.28 4.41
N THR A 50 -1.81 -21.24 4.98
CA THR A 50 -1.17 -20.31 5.92
C THR A 50 -1.68 -20.52 7.34
N GLN A 51 -0.78 -20.38 8.34
CA GLN A 51 -1.15 -20.30 9.75
C GLN A 51 -1.08 -18.85 10.26
N MET A 52 -1.97 -18.50 11.18
CA MET A 52 -2.02 -17.14 11.77
C MET A 52 -0.68 -16.70 12.38
N ALA A 53 0.06 -17.63 12.98
CA ALA A 53 1.35 -17.35 13.62
C ALA A 53 2.44 -16.96 12.61
N ASP A 54 2.38 -17.51 11.39
CA ASP A 54 3.42 -17.37 10.36
C ASP A 54 3.32 -16.04 9.60
N ILE A 55 2.18 -15.39 9.62
CA ILE A 55 1.96 -14.13 8.89
C ILE A 55 3.03 -13.09 9.21
N LYS A 56 3.32 -12.89 10.51
CA LYS A 56 4.33 -11.91 10.97
C LYS A 56 5.77 -12.32 10.66
N LEU A 57 6.00 -13.59 10.31
CA LEU A 57 7.31 -14.16 10.01
C LEU A 57 7.64 -14.08 8.50
N GLN A 58 6.66 -13.77 7.65
CA GLN A 58 6.91 -13.58 6.25
C GLN A 58 7.93 -12.47 6.03
N PRO A 59 8.97 -12.66 5.20
CA PRO A 59 10.12 -11.75 5.10
C PRO A 59 9.73 -10.28 4.87
N VAL A 60 8.83 -10.02 3.92
CA VAL A 60 8.38 -8.67 3.58
C VAL A 60 7.60 -8.02 4.72
N ILE A 61 6.68 -8.77 5.35
CA ILE A 61 5.91 -8.29 6.50
C ILE A 61 6.82 -8.08 7.71
N ALA A 62 7.75 -9.00 7.97
CA ALA A 62 8.72 -8.90 9.06
C ALA A 62 9.61 -7.67 8.91
N ALA A 63 10.09 -7.39 7.68
CA ALA A 63 10.88 -6.21 7.38
C ALA A 63 10.10 -4.90 7.61
N THR A 64 8.84 -4.83 7.18
CA THR A 64 7.97 -3.68 7.45
C THR A 64 7.75 -3.46 8.95
N ARG A 65 7.52 -4.54 9.70
CA ARG A 65 7.39 -4.48 11.17
C ARG A 65 8.66 -4.00 11.85
N GLU A 66 9.82 -4.42 11.35
CA GLU A 66 11.11 -3.97 11.89
C GLU A 66 11.37 -2.50 11.57
N ALA A 67 11.04 -2.04 10.36
CA ALA A 67 11.08 -0.63 10.00
C ALA A 67 10.21 0.23 10.96
N TYR A 68 9.01 -0.21 11.29
CA TYR A 68 8.16 0.48 12.28
C TYR A 68 8.86 0.65 13.62
N LYS A 69 9.45 -0.42 14.16
CA LYS A 69 10.18 -0.35 15.44
C LYS A 69 11.33 0.65 15.39
N ARG A 70 12.11 0.64 14.30
CA ARG A 70 13.22 1.56 14.11
C ARG A 70 12.78 3.01 13.96
N CYS A 71 11.59 3.24 13.42
CA CYS A 71 10.95 4.57 13.37
C CYS A 71 10.26 4.97 14.68
N GLY A 72 10.21 4.08 15.70
CA GLY A 72 9.60 4.36 17.00
C GLY A 72 8.15 3.94 17.14
N LYS A 73 7.60 3.12 16.19
CA LYS A 73 6.20 2.67 16.22
C LYS A 73 6.07 1.20 16.60
N ASP A 74 5.08 0.89 17.44
CA ASP A 74 4.75 -0.50 17.77
C ASP A 74 3.92 -1.16 16.65
N PRO A 75 4.49 -2.16 15.91
CA PRO A 75 3.78 -2.86 14.85
C PRO A 75 2.71 -3.84 15.36
N GLY A 76 2.63 -4.09 16.66
CA GLY A 76 1.56 -4.85 17.26
C GLY A 76 0.25 -4.07 17.33
N ARG A 77 0.36 -2.78 17.64
CA ARG A 77 -0.76 -1.83 17.72
C ARG A 77 -1.11 -1.23 16.36
N TYR A 78 -0.08 -0.86 15.58
CA TYR A 78 -0.23 -0.30 14.23
C TYR A 78 0.29 -1.32 13.22
N ARG A 79 -0.60 -2.17 12.69
CA ARG A 79 -0.18 -3.24 11.78
C ARG A 79 0.00 -2.72 10.36
N PRO A 80 1.02 -3.20 9.63
CA PRO A 80 1.09 -3.06 8.19
C PRO A 80 -0.19 -3.58 7.51
N SER A 81 -0.64 -2.93 6.44
CA SER A 81 -1.89 -3.28 5.74
C SER A 81 -1.86 -4.73 5.21
N ALA A 82 -0.75 -5.17 4.64
CA ALA A 82 -0.58 -6.55 4.17
C ALA A 82 -0.77 -7.59 5.28
N GLU A 83 -0.21 -7.32 6.48
CA GLU A 83 -0.44 -8.17 7.65
C GLU A 83 -1.91 -8.15 8.08
N ALA A 84 -2.52 -6.96 8.10
CA ALA A 84 -3.91 -6.78 8.53
C ALA A 84 -4.89 -7.53 7.60
N LEU A 85 -4.71 -7.46 6.28
CA LEU A 85 -5.52 -8.18 5.29
C LEU A 85 -5.43 -9.70 5.48
N ARG A 86 -4.21 -10.25 5.61
CA ARG A 86 -4.02 -11.69 5.82
C ARG A 86 -4.64 -12.17 7.14
N ARG A 87 -4.45 -11.41 8.24
CA ARG A 87 -5.05 -11.74 9.53
C ARG A 87 -6.58 -11.68 9.52
N ARG A 88 -7.15 -10.79 8.71
CA ARG A 88 -8.60 -10.70 8.52
C ARG A 88 -9.13 -12.00 7.90
N LEU A 89 -8.52 -12.48 6.82
CA LEU A 89 -8.87 -13.73 6.14
C LEU A 89 -8.73 -14.94 7.07
N MET A 90 -7.62 -15.04 7.80
CA MET A 90 -7.36 -16.12 8.75
C MET A 90 -8.35 -16.18 9.93
N ARG A 91 -9.13 -15.13 10.16
CA ARG A 91 -10.24 -15.10 11.12
C ARG A 91 -11.58 -15.48 10.49
N GLY A 92 -11.60 -15.89 9.22
CA GLY A 92 -12.82 -16.17 8.48
C GLY A 92 -13.63 -14.92 8.13
N ILE A 93 -13.01 -13.72 8.18
CA ILE A 93 -13.67 -12.46 7.82
C ILE A 93 -13.30 -12.13 6.37
N PRO A 94 -14.26 -12.07 5.43
CA PRO A 94 -13.98 -11.79 4.03
C PRO A 94 -13.40 -10.39 3.82
N LEU A 95 -12.70 -10.18 2.73
CA LEU A 95 -12.28 -8.84 2.31
C LEU A 95 -13.50 -7.95 2.06
N PHE A 96 -13.31 -6.66 2.25
CA PHE A 96 -14.29 -5.68 1.78
C PHE A 96 -14.20 -5.57 0.26
N GLN A 97 -15.34 -5.51 -0.40
CA GLN A 97 -15.47 -5.07 -1.78
C GLN A 97 -15.61 -3.54 -1.75
N ILE A 98 -14.61 -2.84 -2.24
CA ILE A 98 -14.58 -1.37 -2.20
C ILE A 98 -14.81 -0.81 -3.61
N ASP A 99 -13.85 -0.99 -4.48
CA ASP A 99 -13.86 -0.71 -5.91
C ASP A 99 -12.73 -1.48 -6.59
N THR A 100 -12.73 -1.52 -7.91
CA THR A 100 -11.76 -2.32 -8.68
C THR A 100 -10.30 -1.95 -8.38
N LEU A 101 -9.97 -0.67 -8.20
CA LEU A 101 -8.59 -0.25 -7.92
C LEU A 101 -8.13 -0.64 -6.53
N VAL A 102 -8.96 -0.45 -5.51
CA VAL A 102 -8.64 -0.88 -4.13
C VAL A 102 -8.53 -2.40 -4.06
N ASP A 103 -9.44 -3.12 -4.70
CA ASP A 103 -9.49 -4.58 -4.68
C ASP A 103 -8.26 -5.19 -5.35
N LEU A 104 -7.81 -4.64 -6.50
CA LEU A 104 -6.58 -5.12 -7.16
C LEU A 104 -5.32 -4.84 -6.33
N ILE A 105 -5.21 -3.68 -5.68
CA ILE A 105 -4.09 -3.37 -4.78
C ILE A 105 -4.08 -4.35 -3.59
N ASN A 106 -5.24 -4.64 -3.02
CA ASN A 106 -5.37 -5.61 -1.94
C ASN A 106 -4.92 -7.02 -2.39
N LEU A 107 -5.25 -7.44 -3.61
CA LEU A 107 -4.80 -8.71 -4.16
C LEU A 107 -3.27 -8.76 -4.29
N VAL A 108 -2.64 -7.72 -4.84
CA VAL A 108 -1.16 -7.65 -4.94
C VAL A 108 -0.53 -7.67 -3.55
N SER A 109 -1.07 -6.90 -2.61
CA SER A 109 -0.60 -6.87 -1.22
C SER A 109 -0.70 -8.24 -0.54
N LEU A 110 -1.78 -8.98 -0.79
CA LEU A 110 -1.95 -10.35 -0.30
C LEU A 110 -0.97 -11.33 -0.96
N ARG A 111 -0.68 -11.22 -2.25
CA ARG A 111 0.23 -12.11 -2.96
C ARG A 111 1.68 -11.89 -2.56
N THR A 112 2.10 -10.64 -2.43
CA THR A 112 3.49 -10.27 -2.26
C THR A 112 3.91 -10.03 -0.81
N GLY A 113 2.97 -9.67 0.07
CA GLY A 113 3.25 -9.23 1.44
C GLY A 113 3.67 -7.78 1.56
N HIS A 114 3.83 -7.05 0.46
CA HIS A 114 4.09 -5.61 0.49
C HIS A 114 2.85 -4.83 0.94
N SER A 115 3.05 -3.86 1.83
CA SER A 115 2.04 -2.84 2.09
C SER A 115 2.10 -1.82 0.96
N ILE A 116 0.95 -1.61 0.29
CA ILE A 116 0.85 -0.77 -0.90
C ILE A 116 -0.10 0.38 -0.58
N GLY A 117 0.36 1.62 -0.80
CA GLY A 117 -0.49 2.80 -0.77
C GLY A 117 -1.17 2.98 -2.13
N GLY A 118 -2.47 3.28 -2.13
CA GLY A 118 -3.24 3.53 -3.35
C GLY A 118 -3.95 4.88 -3.29
N PHE A 119 -3.58 5.77 -4.21
CA PHE A 119 -4.01 7.15 -4.19
C PHE A 119 -4.70 7.53 -5.50
N ASP A 120 -5.75 8.34 -5.38
CA ASP A 120 -6.25 9.15 -6.49
C ASP A 120 -5.20 10.22 -6.81
N ALA A 121 -4.49 10.03 -7.91
CA ALA A 121 -3.37 10.89 -8.28
C ALA A 121 -3.79 12.34 -8.60
N ASP A 122 -5.06 12.53 -8.96
CA ASP A 122 -5.61 13.87 -9.26
C ASP A 122 -5.93 14.65 -7.99
N LYS A 123 -6.04 13.98 -6.83
CA LYS A 123 -6.23 14.59 -5.50
C LYS A 123 -4.92 14.94 -4.80
N ILE A 124 -3.78 14.45 -5.29
CA ILE A 124 -2.45 14.76 -4.74
C ILE A 124 -2.06 16.20 -5.10
N GLN A 125 -1.59 16.96 -4.12
CA GLN A 125 -1.18 18.34 -4.30
C GLN A 125 0.29 18.44 -4.77
N GLY A 126 0.49 18.82 -6.03
CA GLY A 126 1.80 18.85 -6.67
C GLY A 126 2.22 17.49 -7.25
N LYS A 127 3.50 17.39 -7.62
CA LYS A 127 4.08 16.16 -8.21
C LYS A 127 5.31 15.66 -7.44
N HIS A 128 5.62 16.29 -6.32
CA HIS A 128 6.73 15.91 -5.44
C HIS A 128 6.15 15.30 -4.16
N LEU A 129 6.56 14.08 -3.88
CA LEU A 129 6.25 13.38 -2.64
C LEU A 129 7.52 13.18 -1.83
N GLU A 130 7.39 13.19 -0.51
CA GLU A 130 8.46 12.83 0.42
C GLU A 130 8.01 11.70 1.34
N LEU A 131 8.81 10.64 1.42
CA LEU A 131 8.69 9.62 2.43
C LEU A 131 9.53 10.02 3.65
N GLY A 132 8.87 10.30 4.75
CA GLY A 132 9.50 10.65 6.03
C GLY A 132 8.91 9.87 7.19
N ILE A 133 9.23 10.28 8.43
CA ILE A 133 8.66 9.72 9.66
C ILE A 133 7.58 10.68 10.17
N GLY A 134 6.43 10.13 10.56
CA GLY A 134 5.30 10.88 11.12
C GLY A 134 5.69 11.56 12.43
N LYS A 135 5.28 12.81 12.60
CA LYS A 135 5.57 13.66 13.77
C LYS A 135 4.46 13.56 14.81
N ALA A 136 4.76 13.96 16.04
CA ALA A 136 3.76 14.13 17.08
C ALA A 136 2.70 15.14 16.62
N GLU A 137 1.42 14.82 16.89
CA GLU A 137 0.26 15.65 16.56
C GLU A 137 0.11 16.02 15.08
N GLU A 138 0.82 15.33 14.18
CA GLU A 138 0.68 15.51 12.73
C GLU A 138 -0.73 15.13 12.30
N PRO A 139 -1.49 16.07 11.65
CA PRO A 139 -2.86 15.78 11.24
C PRO A 139 -2.92 14.66 10.22
N PHE A 140 -3.70 13.62 10.50
CA PHE A 140 -3.92 12.52 9.58
C PHE A 140 -5.28 11.87 9.84
N GLU A 141 -6.15 11.91 8.85
CA GLU A 141 -7.44 11.22 8.87
C GLU A 141 -7.35 9.94 8.03
N GLY A 142 -7.28 8.79 8.69
CA GLY A 142 -7.19 7.50 8.02
C GLY A 142 -8.54 7.05 7.45
N ILE A 143 -8.56 6.49 6.24
CA ILE A 143 -9.76 6.01 5.56
C ILE A 143 -10.54 5.04 6.46
N GLY A 144 -11.78 5.42 6.80
CA GLY A 144 -12.66 4.63 7.66
C GLY A 144 -12.19 4.46 9.11
N ARG A 145 -11.21 5.27 9.57
CA ARG A 145 -10.61 5.18 10.92
C ARG A 145 -10.69 6.49 11.71
N GLY A 146 -11.03 7.60 11.04
CA GLY A 146 -10.96 8.95 11.65
C GLY A 146 -9.52 9.39 11.93
N ILE A 147 -9.34 10.25 12.92
CA ILE A 147 -8.01 10.77 13.29
C ILE A 147 -7.08 9.66 13.75
N LEU A 148 -5.94 9.54 13.09
CA LEU A 148 -4.94 8.50 13.34
C LEU A 148 -3.63 9.13 13.82
N ASN A 149 -3.09 8.65 14.94
CA ASN A 149 -1.75 9.04 15.37
C ASN A 149 -0.69 8.36 14.50
N ILE A 150 -0.10 9.12 13.58
CA ILE A 150 0.95 8.64 12.66
C ILE A 150 2.37 8.87 13.17
N GLU A 151 2.56 9.45 14.38
CA GLU A 151 3.88 9.61 14.98
C GLU A 151 4.67 8.29 14.94
N GLY A 152 5.89 8.34 14.40
CA GLY A 152 6.75 7.17 14.26
C GLY A 152 6.35 6.19 13.14
N LEU A 153 5.33 6.49 12.32
CA LEU A 153 5.05 5.71 11.11
C LEU A 153 5.83 6.31 9.92
N PRO A 154 6.33 5.49 8.98
CA PRO A 154 6.68 5.99 7.66
C PRO A 154 5.46 6.63 7.01
N VAL A 155 5.60 7.85 6.49
CA VAL A 155 4.49 8.60 5.89
C VAL A 155 4.93 9.27 4.60
N TYR A 156 4.13 9.10 3.54
CA TYR A 156 4.24 9.88 2.32
C TYR A 156 3.50 11.20 2.48
N ARG A 157 4.15 12.28 2.06
CA ARG A 157 3.57 13.64 2.08
C ARG A 157 3.62 14.25 0.69
N ASP A 158 2.58 14.95 0.35
CA ASP A 158 2.57 15.92 -0.74
C ASP A 158 2.79 17.35 -0.18
N SER A 159 2.57 18.39 -0.99
CA SER A 159 2.78 19.78 -0.56
C SER A 159 1.79 20.24 0.53
N PHE A 160 0.71 19.50 0.77
CA PHE A 160 -0.30 19.82 1.77
C PHE A 160 -0.09 19.07 3.10
N GLY A 161 0.40 17.82 3.05
CA GLY A 161 0.59 16.99 4.24
C GLY A 161 0.58 15.50 3.95
N GLY A 162 0.40 14.68 5.00
CA GLY A 162 0.37 13.24 4.88
C GLY A 162 -0.71 12.74 3.92
N ILE A 163 -0.35 11.79 3.06
CA ILE A 163 -1.28 11.11 2.14
C ILE A 163 -1.44 9.62 2.46
N GLY A 164 -0.41 8.97 2.99
CA GLY A 164 -0.47 7.54 3.26
C GLY A 164 0.68 7.04 4.11
N THR A 165 0.41 5.95 4.82
CA THR A 165 1.34 5.16 5.62
C THR A 165 1.17 3.69 5.26
N PRO A 166 2.13 2.78 5.58
CA PRO A 166 1.90 1.36 5.35
C PRO A 166 0.78 0.74 6.21
N THR A 167 0.16 1.52 7.11
CA THR A 167 -1.00 1.11 7.94
C THR A 167 -2.33 1.56 7.34
N SER A 168 -2.39 2.77 6.77
CA SER A 168 -3.63 3.39 6.24
C SER A 168 -3.29 4.58 5.36
N ASP A 169 -4.10 4.78 4.33
CA ASP A 169 -4.05 5.98 3.49
C ASP A 169 -4.99 7.07 4.04
N HIS A 170 -4.76 8.32 3.64
CA HIS A 170 -5.50 9.49 4.11
C HIS A 170 -6.79 9.65 3.32
N GLU A 171 -7.88 10.05 4.01
CA GLU A 171 -9.21 10.25 3.43
C GLU A 171 -9.20 11.24 2.23
N ARG A 172 -8.34 12.27 2.28
CA ARG A 172 -8.22 13.30 1.23
C ARG A 172 -7.83 12.78 -0.13
N THR A 173 -6.94 11.79 -0.18
CA THR A 173 -6.39 11.24 -1.45
C THR A 173 -6.92 9.85 -1.77
N LYS A 174 -8.01 9.44 -1.10
CA LYS A 174 -8.63 8.13 -1.36
C LYS A 174 -9.14 8.02 -2.78
N MET A 175 -9.00 6.83 -3.32
CA MET A 175 -9.65 6.44 -4.57
C MET A 175 -11.16 6.26 -4.37
N ASP A 176 -11.91 6.48 -5.42
CA ASP A 176 -13.34 6.21 -5.55
C ASP A 176 -13.66 5.86 -7.01
N VAL A 177 -14.91 5.54 -7.31
CA VAL A 177 -15.34 5.15 -8.66
C VAL A 177 -15.13 6.25 -9.72
N GLY A 178 -14.90 7.49 -9.30
CA GLY A 178 -14.57 8.63 -10.17
C GLY A 178 -13.07 8.79 -10.43
N THR A 179 -12.22 8.01 -9.80
CA THR A 179 -10.75 8.09 -9.98
C THR A 179 -10.36 7.76 -11.42
N THR A 180 -9.65 8.69 -12.06
CA THR A 180 -9.18 8.58 -13.45
C THR A 180 -7.69 8.36 -13.59
N HIS A 181 -6.92 8.65 -12.54
CA HIS A 181 -5.49 8.37 -12.46
C HIS A 181 -5.14 7.79 -11.10
N ILE A 182 -4.43 6.67 -11.11
CA ILE A 182 -3.92 6.03 -9.89
C ILE A 182 -2.44 6.33 -9.70
N LEU A 183 -2.03 6.54 -8.43
CA LEU A 183 -0.66 6.38 -7.99
C LEU A 183 -0.64 5.24 -6.96
N ALA A 184 -0.07 4.09 -7.32
CA ALA A 184 0.11 2.96 -6.42
C ALA A 184 1.58 2.88 -5.99
N ILE A 185 1.86 2.89 -4.68
CA ILE A 185 3.22 2.90 -4.13
C ILE A 185 3.48 1.61 -3.36
N VAL A 186 4.44 0.83 -3.83
CA VAL A 186 4.91 -0.43 -3.20
C VAL A 186 6.09 -0.12 -2.28
N ASN A 187 5.99 -0.53 -1.01
CA ASN A 187 7.00 -0.29 0.00
C ASN A 187 7.91 -1.50 0.20
N GLY A 188 9.18 -1.40 -0.19
CA GLY A 188 10.20 -2.44 -0.02
C GLY A 188 11.12 -2.18 1.17
N TYR A 189 10.66 -2.44 2.40
CA TYR A 189 11.49 -2.36 3.61
C TYR A 189 12.51 -3.51 3.71
N ASN A 190 12.35 -4.56 2.89
CA ASN A 190 13.30 -5.64 2.67
C ASN A 190 14.29 -5.36 1.52
N GLY A 191 14.29 -4.14 0.97
CA GLY A 191 15.07 -3.77 -0.20
C GLY A 191 14.34 -4.01 -1.51
N LYS A 192 15.10 -4.31 -2.56
CA LYS A 192 14.59 -4.46 -3.93
C LYS A 192 13.94 -5.82 -4.22
N GLU A 193 14.09 -6.78 -3.31
CA GLU A 193 13.57 -8.14 -3.50
C GLU A 193 12.03 -8.16 -3.60
N GLY A 194 11.49 -8.71 -4.69
CA GLY A 194 10.04 -8.79 -4.97
C GLY A 194 9.38 -7.47 -5.34
N LEU A 195 10.12 -6.35 -5.33
CA LEU A 195 9.58 -5.02 -5.57
C LEU A 195 9.14 -4.83 -7.03
N LYS A 196 9.98 -5.29 -7.97
CA LYS A 196 9.69 -5.24 -9.40
C LYS A 196 8.49 -6.11 -9.74
N GLU A 197 8.46 -7.32 -9.25
CA GLU A 197 7.38 -8.28 -9.46
C GLU A 197 6.04 -7.75 -8.94
N ALA A 198 6.04 -7.10 -7.76
CA ALA A 198 4.84 -6.48 -7.21
C ALA A 198 4.34 -5.32 -8.09
N ALA A 199 5.24 -4.47 -8.57
CA ALA A 199 4.88 -3.35 -9.43
C ALA A 199 4.38 -3.81 -10.81
N GLU A 200 5.04 -4.79 -11.43
CA GLU A 200 4.61 -5.40 -12.70
C GLU A 200 3.26 -6.11 -12.56
N MET A 201 2.99 -6.73 -11.40
CA MET A 201 1.67 -7.32 -11.11
C MET A 201 0.58 -6.24 -11.04
N ILE A 202 0.84 -5.08 -10.40
CA ILE A 202 -0.09 -3.94 -10.43
C ILE A 202 -0.36 -3.54 -11.88
N GLN A 203 0.68 -3.33 -12.69
CA GLN A 203 0.52 -2.94 -14.09
C GLN A 203 -0.31 -3.95 -14.90
N SER A 204 -0.09 -5.26 -14.67
CA SER A 204 -0.88 -6.31 -15.34
C SER A 204 -2.35 -6.24 -14.95
N LEU A 205 -2.66 -6.19 -13.64
CA LEU A 205 -4.04 -6.11 -13.17
C LEU A 205 -4.74 -4.82 -13.62
N LEU A 206 -4.01 -3.70 -13.74
CA LEU A 206 -4.55 -2.46 -14.29
C LEU A 206 -4.94 -2.62 -15.78
N ARG A 207 -4.14 -3.35 -16.58
CA ARG A 207 -4.49 -3.68 -17.97
C ARG A 207 -5.70 -4.59 -18.05
N ASP A 208 -5.74 -5.60 -17.21
CA ASP A 208 -6.76 -6.64 -17.27
C ASP A 208 -8.13 -6.15 -16.77
N TYR A 209 -8.15 -5.26 -15.75
CA TYR A 209 -9.38 -4.95 -15.02
C TYR A 209 -9.73 -3.46 -14.93
N ALA A 210 -8.81 -2.55 -15.24
CA ALA A 210 -9.02 -1.11 -15.09
C ALA A 210 -8.85 -0.29 -16.38
N GLY A 211 -8.90 -0.94 -17.55
CA GLY A 211 -8.85 -0.27 -18.85
C GLY A 211 -7.60 0.60 -19.07
N SER A 212 -6.49 0.24 -18.44
CA SER A 212 -5.22 0.95 -18.48
C SER A 212 -4.25 0.33 -19.49
N ASP A 213 -3.24 1.07 -19.93
CA ASP A 213 -2.07 0.55 -20.65
C ASP A 213 -0.98 0.01 -19.68
N GLY A 214 -1.21 0.12 -18.36
CA GLY A 214 -0.27 -0.26 -17.30
C GLY A 214 0.55 0.91 -16.75
N GLY A 215 0.55 2.04 -17.44
CA GLY A 215 1.17 3.29 -16.98
C GLY A 215 2.69 3.27 -16.83
N GLU A 216 3.19 4.24 -16.11
CA GLU A 216 4.61 4.47 -15.87
C GLU A 216 5.07 3.86 -14.55
N LEU A 217 6.27 3.26 -14.56
CA LEU A 217 6.91 2.70 -13.38
C LEU A 217 8.05 3.59 -12.91
N ILE A 218 8.03 3.96 -11.64
CA ILE A 218 8.98 4.85 -10.98
C ILE A 218 9.65 4.08 -9.85
N TYR A 219 11.00 4.03 -9.84
CA TYR A 219 11.77 3.50 -8.71
C TYR A 219 12.42 4.63 -7.92
N PHE A 220 12.50 4.47 -6.59
CA PHE A 220 13.10 5.46 -5.69
C PHE A 220 13.71 4.82 -4.44
N GLU A 221 14.76 5.45 -3.88
CA GLU A 221 15.51 4.98 -2.71
C GLU A 221 16.18 6.14 -1.93
#